data_a6fc40ed1d6b89ca511c21f5c95fed15
#
_entry.id   a6fc40ed1d6b89ca511c21f5c95fed15
#
_cell.length_a   1.000
_cell.length_b   1.000
_cell.length_c   1.000
_cell.angle_alpha   90.00
_cell.angle_beta   90.00
_cell.angle_gamma   90.00
#
_symmetry.space_group_name_H-M   'P 1'
#
loop_
_entity.id
_entity.type
_entity.pdbx_description
1 polymer ?
#
loop_
_entity_poly.entity_id
_entity_poly.type
_entity_poly.pdbx_seq_one_letter_code
_entity_poly.pdbx_strand_id
1 'polypeptide(L)'
;MNQEQRQSIETIKDQAHRMIWITFQKEGIHRYPAAATDPNLCTAGEYDVSFLANPHRHIFHFRISIDVFHNDRDIEFIQFKRWCESLYNTGTLELDWKSCEMIADDLYLQIASRYPGRNVIISVSEDDENGAEIYYNTTQPSLSIKI
;
A
#
# COMPACT_ATOMS: atom_id res chain seq x y z
N MET A 1 23.00 -20.67 27.08
CA MET A 1 21.56 -20.90 26.84
C MET A 1 21.25 -22.37 27.06
N ASN A 2 20.34 -22.66 27.95
CA ASN A 2 19.94 -24.04 28.22
C ASN A 2 18.97 -24.57 27.13
N GLN A 3 18.66 -25.87 27.18
CA GLN A 3 17.83 -26.53 26.15
C GLN A 3 16.40 -25.98 26.12
N GLU A 4 15.82 -25.66 27.28
CA GLU A 4 14.47 -25.14 27.38
C GLU A 4 14.37 -23.75 26.78
N GLN A 5 15.35 -22.88 27.05
CA GLN A 5 15.44 -21.55 26.43
C GLN A 5 15.59 -21.65 24.91
N ARG A 6 16.42 -22.57 24.45
CA ARG A 6 16.62 -22.81 23.02
C ARG A 6 15.32 -23.24 22.35
N GLN A 7 14.58 -24.17 22.95
CA GLN A 7 13.31 -24.65 22.41
C GLN A 7 12.27 -23.53 22.31
N SER A 8 12.21 -22.68 23.33
CA SER A 8 11.30 -21.53 23.34
C SER A 8 11.60 -20.55 22.19
N ILE A 9 12.89 -20.25 22.00
CA ILE A 9 13.34 -19.37 20.93
C ILE A 9 13.05 -19.96 19.55
N GLU A 10 13.29 -21.26 19.35
CA GLU A 10 12.99 -21.94 18.08
C GLU A 10 11.49 -21.89 17.76
N THR A 11 10.64 -22.07 18.77
CA THR A 11 9.19 -21.98 18.59
C THR A 11 8.77 -20.58 18.14
N ILE A 12 9.31 -19.54 18.76
CA ILE A 12 9.02 -18.15 18.36
C ILE A 12 9.45 -17.90 16.92
N LYS A 13 10.65 -18.35 16.57
CA LYS A 13 11.19 -18.22 15.22
C LYS A 13 10.28 -18.92 14.20
N ASP A 14 9.83 -20.14 14.48
CA ASP A 14 9.03 -20.91 13.56
C ASP A 14 7.63 -20.34 13.37
N GLN A 15 7.10 -19.64 14.38
CA GLN A 15 5.78 -19.00 14.34
C GLN A 15 5.83 -17.54 13.91
N ALA A 16 7.01 -16.99 13.65
CA ALA A 16 7.14 -15.58 13.29
C ALA A 16 6.43 -15.29 11.96
N HIS A 17 5.74 -14.16 11.93
CA HIS A 17 5.13 -13.63 10.70
C HIS A 17 6.23 -13.02 9.84
N ARG A 18 6.28 -13.43 8.59
CA ARG A 18 7.31 -12.98 7.65
C ARG A 18 6.69 -12.34 6.44
N MET A 19 7.24 -11.19 6.08
CA MET A 19 6.87 -10.48 4.86
C MET A 19 8.13 -10.11 4.10
N ILE A 20 8.05 -10.14 2.78
CA ILE A 20 9.01 -9.40 1.94
C ILE A 20 8.41 -8.04 1.63
N TRP A 21 9.23 -7.09 1.24
CA TRP A 21 8.76 -5.78 0.83
C TRP A 21 9.57 -5.24 -0.35
N ILE A 22 8.91 -4.42 -1.14
CA ILE A 22 9.50 -3.75 -2.29
C ILE A 22 9.09 -2.28 -2.28
N THR A 23 9.86 -1.46 -2.99
CA THR A 23 9.50 -0.07 -3.24
C THR A 23 9.69 0.26 -4.71
N PHE A 24 8.88 1.18 -5.21
CA PHE A 24 9.09 1.79 -6.52
C PHE A 24 8.44 3.17 -6.54
N GLN A 25 8.71 3.93 -7.60
CA GLN A 25 8.22 5.29 -7.77
C GLN A 25 7.56 5.43 -9.13
N LYS A 26 6.51 6.27 -9.19
CA LYS A 26 5.86 6.64 -10.44
C LYS A 26 5.51 8.13 -10.39
N GLU A 27 5.86 8.87 -11.43
CA GLU A 27 5.33 10.21 -11.61
C GLU A 27 3.86 10.13 -11.98
N GLY A 28 3.03 10.96 -11.35
CA GLY A 28 1.60 10.97 -11.63
C GLY A 28 1.00 12.36 -11.48
N ILE A 29 -0.11 12.58 -12.15
CA ILE A 29 -0.91 13.79 -12.06
C ILE A 29 -2.28 13.41 -11.53
N HIS A 30 -2.76 14.13 -10.53
CA HIS A 30 -4.12 13.99 -10.04
C HIS A 30 -4.66 15.35 -9.58
N ARG A 31 -5.92 15.36 -9.20
CA ARG A 31 -6.60 16.53 -8.65
C ARG A 31 -7.72 16.09 -7.72
N TYR A 32 -8.10 16.99 -6.83
CA TYR A 32 -9.25 16.76 -5.95
C TYR A 32 -10.27 17.88 -6.14
N PRO A 33 -11.24 17.71 -7.06
CA PRO A 33 -12.19 18.78 -7.41
C PRO A 33 -12.99 19.30 -6.24
N ALA A 34 -13.36 18.46 -5.27
CA ALA A 34 -14.13 18.88 -4.10
C ALA A 34 -13.40 19.88 -3.22
N ALA A 35 -12.07 19.99 -3.32
CA ALA A 35 -11.29 20.95 -2.55
C ALA A 35 -11.67 22.40 -2.85
N ALA A 36 -12.22 22.68 -4.03
CA ALA A 36 -12.65 24.02 -4.42
C ALA A 36 -14.00 24.42 -3.83
N THR A 37 -14.82 23.45 -3.42
CA THR A 37 -16.21 23.69 -3.02
C THR A 37 -16.53 23.24 -1.59
N ASP A 38 -15.76 22.31 -1.01
CA ASP A 38 -15.95 21.88 0.37
C ASP A 38 -15.47 22.98 1.32
N PRO A 39 -16.37 23.54 2.19
CA PRO A 39 -15.98 24.61 3.10
C PRO A 39 -14.92 24.20 4.13
N ASN A 40 -14.74 22.90 4.39
CA ASN A 40 -13.68 22.42 5.27
C ASN A 40 -12.31 22.47 4.60
N LEU A 41 -12.25 22.53 3.28
CA LEU A 41 -11.03 22.54 2.48
C LEU A 41 -10.78 23.87 1.83
N CYS A 42 -11.83 24.53 1.34
CA CYS A 42 -11.80 25.88 0.77
C CYS A 42 -12.13 26.87 1.87
N THR A 43 -11.18 27.15 2.75
CA THR A 43 -11.40 27.91 3.99
C THR A 43 -11.00 29.39 3.88
N ALA A 44 -10.30 29.76 2.82
CA ALA A 44 -9.71 31.09 2.62
C ALA A 44 -8.75 31.51 3.76
N GLY A 45 -8.29 30.57 4.59
CA GLY A 45 -7.42 30.81 5.73
C GLY A 45 -6.13 30.00 5.67
N GLU A 46 -5.52 29.83 6.81
CA GLU A 46 -4.24 29.13 6.96
C GLU A 46 -4.30 27.66 6.53
N TYR A 47 -5.45 27.03 6.71
CA TYR A 47 -5.66 25.61 6.36
C TYR A 47 -6.33 25.41 5.01
N ASP A 48 -6.42 26.46 4.21
CA ASP A 48 -6.99 26.36 2.86
C ASP A 48 -6.15 25.46 1.98
N VAL A 49 -6.80 24.43 1.42
CA VAL A 49 -6.19 23.50 0.46
C VAL A 49 -6.96 23.46 -0.87
N SER A 50 -7.68 24.54 -1.18
CA SER A 50 -8.49 24.63 -2.42
C SER A 50 -7.67 24.42 -3.68
N PHE A 51 -6.36 24.68 -3.65
CA PHE A 51 -5.44 24.46 -4.77
C PHE A 51 -5.39 22.99 -5.20
N LEU A 52 -5.76 22.05 -4.33
CA LEU A 52 -5.81 20.63 -4.67
C LEU A 52 -6.83 20.31 -5.77
N ALA A 53 -7.77 21.22 -6.03
CA ALA A 53 -8.75 21.06 -7.12
C ALA A 53 -8.10 21.17 -8.51
N ASN A 54 -6.95 21.79 -8.61
CA ASN A 54 -6.22 21.91 -9.87
C ASN A 54 -5.34 20.68 -10.08
N PRO A 55 -5.14 20.27 -11.35
CA PRO A 55 -4.20 19.19 -11.63
C PRO A 55 -2.82 19.53 -11.07
N HIS A 56 -2.21 18.60 -10.36
CA HIS A 56 -0.89 18.75 -9.81
C HIS A 56 -0.12 17.45 -9.90
N ARG A 57 1.19 17.58 -10.00
CA ARG A 57 2.11 16.47 -10.25
C ARG A 57 2.86 16.12 -8.98
N HIS A 58 3.00 14.82 -8.74
CA HIS A 58 3.82 14.27 -7.67
C HIS A 58 4.67 13.12 -8.19
N ILE A 59 5.74 12.81 -7.45
CA ILE A 59 6.38 11.50 -7.53
C ILE A 59 5.70 10.64 -6.47
N PHE A 60 4.91 9.67 -6.93
CA PHE A 60 4.25 8.73 -6.03
C PHE A 60 5.23 7.64 -5.63
N HIS A 61 5.38 7.45 -4.32
CA HIS A 61 6.22 6.41 -3.75
C HIS A 61 5.36 5.28 -3.26
N PHE A 62 5.69 4.06 -3.70
CA PHE A 62 4.97 2.84 -3.34
C PHE A 62 5.87 1.98 -2.48
N ARG A 63 5.31 1.43 -1.40
CA ARG A 63 5.94 0.38 -0.62
C ARG A 63 4.91 -0.71 -0.40
N ILE A 64 5.25 -1.94 -0.77
CA ILE A 64 4.36 -3.08 -0.64
C ILE A 64 5.06 -4.16 0.17
N SER A 65 4.40 -4.62 1.24
CA SER A 65 4.81 -5.79 2.00
C SER A 65 3.78 -6.89 1.78
N ILE A 66 4.24 -8.11 1.62
CA ILE A 66 3.37 -9.26 1.38
C ILE A 66 3.87 -10.48 2.15
N ASP A 67 2.93 -11.26 2.70
CA ASP A 67 3.22 -12.50 3.41
C ASP A 67 4.04 -13.45 2.56
N VAL A 68 5.02 -14.08 3.20
CA VAL A 68 5.70 -15.25 2.67
C VAL A 68 5.59 -16.40 3.64
N PHE A 69 5.49 -17.62 3.12
CA PHE A 69 5.21 -18.82 3.92
C PHE A 69 6.45 -19.64 4.22
N HIS A 70 7.58 -19.33 3.60
CA HIS A 70 8.87 -19.92 3.91
C HIS A 70 10.00 -18.96 3.57
N ASN A 71 11.21 -19.28 4.01
CA ASN A 71 12.36 -18.37 3.95
C ASN A 71 13.12 -18.39 2.62
N ASP A 72 12.80 -19.32 1.73
CA ASP A 72 13.59 -19.52 0.52
C ASP A 72 12.84 -19.04 -0.72
N ARG A 73 12.66 -17.72 -0.81
CA ARG A 73 12.10 -17.06 -2.00
C ARG A 73 10.71 -17.58 -2.40
N ASP A 74 9.83 -17.75 -1.44
CA ASP A 74 8.42 -18.06 -1.70
C ASP A 74 7.83 -17.08 -2.75
N ILE A 75 8.12 -15.79 -2.55
CA ILE A 75 7.95 -14.77 -3.58
C ILE A 75 9.33 -14.10 -3.73
N GLU A 76 9.88 -14.12 -4.93
CA GLU A 76 11.15 -13.45 -5.19
C GLU A 76 10.88 -11.96 -5.37
N PHE A 77 11.51 -11.10 -4.56
CA PHE A 77 11.12 -9.69 -4.47
C PHE A 77 11.48 -8.86 -5.71
N ILE A 78 12.52 -9.19 -6.46
CA ILE A 78 12.84 -8.46 -7.70
C ILE A 78 11.78 -8.74 -8.77
N GLN A 79 11.37 -10.00 -8.91
CA GLN A 79 10.28 -10.37 -9.81
C GLN A 79 8.97 -9.72 -9.39
N PHE A 80 8.67 -9.72 -8.10
CA PHE A 80 7.46 -9.10 -7.54
C PHE A 80 7.45 -7.60 -7.84
N LYS A 81 8.56 -6.92 -7.60
CA LYS A 81 8.71 -5.49 -7.90
C LYS A 81 8.47 -5.21 -9.38
N ARG A 82 9.12 -5.95 -10.26
CA ARG A 82 8.96 -5.78 -11.71
C ARG A 82 7.53 -6.02 -12.16
N TRP A 83 6.88 -7.02 -11.57
CA TRP A 83 5.49 -7.27 -11.87
C TRP A 83 4.59 -6.11 -11.40
N CYS A 84 4.76 -5.62 -10.18
CA CYS A 84 4.00 -4.46 -9.70
C CYS A 84 4.20 -3.24 -10.60
N GLU A 85 5.44 -2.95 -10.96
CA GLU A 85 5.74 -1.83 -11.87
C GLU A 85 5.07 -2.01 -13.24
N SER A 86 4.98 -3.24 -13.72
CA SER A 86 4.36 -3.54 -15.03
C SER A 86 2.85 -3.28 -15.08
N LEU A 87 2.21 -3.14 -13.93
CA LEU A 87 0.77 -2.83 -13.86
C LEU A 87 0.47 -1.38 -14.25
N TYR A 88 1.51 -0.54 -14.29
CA TYR A 88 1.39 0.88 -14.62
C TYR A 88 2.03 1.18 -15.97
N ASN A 89 1.42 2.12 -16.69
CA ASN A 89 1.99 2.59 -17.94
C ASN A 89 3.34 3.26 -17.73
N THR A 90 4.16 3.31 -18.76
CA THR A 90 5.37 4.12 -18.77
C THR A 90 5.03 5.60 -18.85
N GLY A 91 5.93 6.44 -18.32
CA GLY A 91 5.72 7.87 -18.31
C GLY A 91 4.86 8.34 -17.14
N THR A 92 4.30 9.53 -17.27
CA THR A 92 3.47 10.14 -16.24
C THR A 92 2.09 9.49 -16.20
N LEU A 93 1.68 9.04 -15.01
CA LEU A 93 0.37 8.41 -14.81
C LEU A 93 -0.72 9.46 -14.74
N GLU A 94 -1.84 9.19 -15.39
CA GLU A 94 -3.07 9.96 -15.23
C GLU A 94 -3.90 9.31 -14.13
N LEU A 95 -3.90 9.92 -12.95
CA LEU A 95 -4.54 9.34 -11.76
C LEU A 95 -5.89 9.98 -11.45
N ASP A 96 -6.35 10.89 -12.31
CA ASP A 96 -7.65 11.57 -12.21
C ASP A 96 -7.84 12.20 -10.82
N TRP A 97 -8.86 11.76 -10.09
CA TRP A 97 -9.17 12.24 -8.75
C TRP A 97 -8.72 11.27 -7.63
N LYS A 98 -7.88 10.29 -7.95
CA LYS A 98 -7.54 9.24 -6.98
C LYS A 98 -6.66 9.75 -5.87
N SER A 99 -7.07 9.46 -4.64
CA SER A 99 -6.25 9.64 -3.45
C SER A 99 -5.21 8.53 -3.34
N CYS A 100 -4.25 8.70 -2.44
CA CYS A 100 -3.28 7.64 -2.13
C CYS A 100 -3.97 6.35 -1.68
N GLU A 101 -5.05 6.46 -0.90
CA GLU A 101 -5.84 5.31 -0.45
C GLU A 101 -6.47 4.57 -1.62
N MET A 102 -7.05 5.29 -2.56
CA MET A 102 -7.67 4.70 -3.76
C MET A 102 -6.64 4.02 -4.66
N ILE A 103 -5.47 4.63 -4.80
CA ILE A 103 -4.36 4.06 -5.56
C ILE A 103 -3.91 2.75 -4.91
N ALA A 104 -3.79 2.73 -3.59
CA ALA A 104 -3.43 1.53 -2.84
C ALA A 104 -4.47 0.42 -3.03
N ASP A 105 -5.76 0.73 -2.94
CA ASP A 105 -6.84 -0.25 -3.13
C ASP A 105 -6.81 -0.86 -4.53
N ASP A 106 -6.59 -0.06 -5.56
CA ASP A 106 -6.50 -0.54 -6.94
C ASP A 106 -5.33 -1.53 -7.10
N LEU A 107 -4.19 -1.20 -6.51
CA LEU A 107 -3.03 -2.08 -6.54
C LEU A 107 -3.28 -3.37 -5.76
N TYR A 108 -3.92 -3.27 -4.60
CA TYR A 108 -4.25 -4.45 -3.80
C TYR A 108 -5.11 -5.45 -4.56
N LEU A 109 -6.10 -4.99 -5.33
CA LEU A 109 -6.95 -5.87 -6.12
C LEU A 109 -6.14 -6.72 -7.09
N GLN A 110 -5.12 -6.13 -7.71
CA GLN A 110 -4.23 -6.85 -8.62
C GLN A 110 -3.35 -7.86 -7.86
N ILE A 111 -2.80 -7.44 -6.73
CA ILE A 111 -1.94 -8.30 -5.90
C ILE A 111 -2.74 -9.48 -5.35
N ALA A 112 -3.91 -9.24 -4.80
CA ALA A 112 -4.77 -10.28 -4.23
C ALA A 112 -5.23 -11.30 -5.29
N SER A 113 -5.43 -10.85 -6.52
CA SER A 113 -5.78 -11.73 -7.63
C SER A 113 -4.64 -12.68 -8.00
N ARG A 114 -3.41 -12.18 -7.96
CA ARG A 114 -2.23 -13.00 -8.30
C ARG A 114 -1.75 -13.85 -7.13
N TYR A 115 -1.83 -13.32 -5.91
CA TYR A 115 -1.32 -13.94 -4.69
C TYR A 115 -2.44 -14.03 -3.65
N PRO A 116 -3.44 -14.89 -3.86
CA PRO A 116 -4.58 -14.96 -2.94
C PRO A 116 -4.19 -15.46 -1.55
N GLY A 117 -4.96 -15.04 -0.55
CA GLY A 117 -4.83 -15.55 0.81
C GLY A 117 -3.64 -15.01 1.59
N ARG A 118 -3.07 -13.89 1.18
CA ARG A 118 -1.91 -13.28 1.86
C ARG A 118 -2.28 -11.93 2.45
N ASN A 119 -1.74 -11.63 3.62
CA ASN A 119 -1.81 -10.29 4.16
C ASN A 119 -0.86 -9.39 3.36
N VAL A 120 -1.31 -8.18 3.10
CA VAL A 120 -0.56 -7.20 2.31
C VAL A 120 -0.63 -5.86 3.02
N ILE A 121 0.47 -5.12 3.01
CA ILE A 121 0.51 -3.74 3.47
C ILE A 121 0.95 -2.90 2.27
N ILE A 122 0.18 -1.87 1.95
CA ILE A 122 0.52 -0.95 0.86
C ILE A 122 0.57 0.46 1.40
N SER A 123 1.71 1.11 1.20
CA SER A 123 1.89 2.53 1.44
C SER A 123 2.02 3.24 0.11
N VAL A 124 1.25 4.30 -0.08
CA VAL A 124 1.35 5.20 -1.23
C VAL A 124 1.52 6.60 -0.69
N SER A 125 2.56 7.29 -1.12
CA SER A 125 2.82 8.65 -0.68
C SER A 125 3.07 9.59 -1.85
N GLU A 126 2.86 10.87 -1.59
CA GLU A 126 3.16 11.96 -2.51
C GLU A 126 4.51 12.54 -2.11
N ASP A 127 5.50 12.44 -3.01
CA ASP A 127 6.84 13.00 -2.83
C ASP A 127 7.55 12.50 -1.55
N ASP A 128 7.13 11.35 -1.04
CA ASP A 128 7.61 10.76 0.21
C ASP A 128 7.42 11.67 1.45
N GLU A 129 6.46 12.58 1.37
CA GLU A 129 6.18 13.53 2.45
C GLU A 129 4.89 13.23 3.18
N ASN A 130 3.84 12.89 2.44
CA ASN A 130 2.52 12.59 2.97
C ASN A 130 1.93 11.42 2.21
N GLY A 131 1.15 10.59 2.84
CA GLY A 131 0.55 9.47 2.16
C GLY A 131 -0.38 8.66 3.03
N ALA A 132 -0.75 7.50 2.53
CA ALA A 132 -1.62 6.55 3.20
C ALA A 132 -0.94 5.20 3.31
N GLU A 133 -1.23 4.48 4.38
CA GLU A 133 -0.79 3.11 4.58
C GLU A 133 -2.01 2.26 4.92
N ILE A 134 -2.22 1.19 4.17
CA ILE A 134 -3.38 0.32 4.33
C ILE A 134 -2.93 -1.10 4.58
N TYR A 135 -3.52 -1.73 5.59
CA TYR A 135 -3.25 -3.10 5.99
C TYR A 135 -4.42 -3.97 5.52
N TYR A 136 -4.16 -4.86 4.56
CA TYR A 136 -5.14 -5.77 4.02
C TYR A 136 -4.97 -7.14 4.67
N ASN A 137 -5.83 -7.45 5.63
CA ASN A 137 -5.74 -8.67 6.43
C ASN A 137 -6.76 -9.70 5.97
N THR A 138 -6.28 -10.87 5.58
CA THR A 138 -7.13 -11.99 5.19
C THR A 138 -7.76 -12.69 6.39
N THR A 139 -7.25 -12.45 7.59
CA THR A 139 -7.69 -13.07 8.84
C THR A 139 -8.69 -12.23 9.62
N GLN A 140 -9.21 -11.16 9.01
CA GLN A 140 -10.28 -10.40 9.65
C GLN A 140 -11.44 -11.34 9.96
N PRO A 141 -12.02 -11.23 11.18
CA PRO A 141 -13.18 -12.04 11.50
C PRO A 141 -14.22 -11.77 10.43
N SER A 142 -14.67 -12.84 9.78
CA SER A 142 -15.73 -12.71 8.81
C SER A 142 -16.89 -12.01 9.49
N LEU A 143 -17.46 -11.01 8.83
CA LEU A 143 -18.73 -10.43 9.21
C LEU A 143 -19.85 -11.45 9.02
N SER A 144 -19.57 -12.74 9.14
CA SER A 144 -20.61 -13.73 9.14
C SER A 144 -21.48 -13.47 10.34
N ILE A 145 -22.56 -12.84 10.06
CA ILE A 145 -23.63 -12.65 11.00
C ILE A 145 -24.13 -14.03 11.34
N LYS A 146 -23.83 -14.44 12.54
CA LYS A 146 -24.50 -15.62 13.07
C LYS A 146 -25.90 -15.21 13.46
N ILE A 147 -26.77 -15.76 12.77
CA ILE A 147 -28.19 -15.65 13.09
C ILE A 147 -28.49 -16.58 14.23
#